data_097afbb1fdd45bcb6af335af4cc10571
#
_entry.id   097afbb1fdd45bcb6af335af4cc10571
#
_cell.length_a   1.000
_cell.length_b   1.000
_cell.length_c   1.000
_cell.angle_alpha   90.00
_cell.angle_beta   90.00
_cell.angle_gamma   90.00
#
_symmetry.space_group_name_H-M   'P 1'
#
loop_
_entity.id
_entity.type
_entity.pdbx_description
1 polymer ?
#
loop_
_entity_poly.entity_id
_entity_poly.type
_entity_poly.pdbx_seq_one_letter_code
_entity_poly.pdbx_strand_id
1 'polypeptide(L)'
;MREYKAIFICILICNVFVCPKSFGQTDYTYEKGKSFKNTNALSMTDTIDLTSISSPIPYKKSIPGQTQTIACPVRLLGYVRGIFFSRDSRPGDFEWPNNTNRLLPWVFNDLKELTDTRYPGIPSNAAPSTLGDALLLELTNGEYLFAKAIAGRNSLSWLQVNDNGSVTLYVSTLGKDYLKPEVPLLLIRQGKDIYSTIRQAYQALMKNTEAADLKSRTAKEYFEAFRYLGWCTWEHYHDDINESKVINDMKTIEASGIPIRYVLIDDGHLAHKNRQLTDFIPDKQRFPSGWKKIMSYKKENKIKWIGLWYSLSGYWMGLSPENGFPQVVRQALYPHAGSLLPGTDSTRIRSFYRYYVSTLKEQGFDFLKVDNQAFTLPLYMGGHESIRQATDCNRSLEAETHRQNMGLMNCMAQNVINTDHTSYSNSTRVSIDYKKYDEDMAKSHLFQSYTNTLLLGQTVWPDHDMFHSCDTVCGTLMARSKAISGGPVYLSDAPRDFIKENIFPLIDEQGKLFRPEAPAVPMPESILTNPLWSGKAYRVAAPSGNGAMTLICYNLNVSPRHQQVQAIIKKRRLFSSEQF
;
A
#
# COMPACT_ATOMS: atom_id res chain seq x y z
N MET A 1 -55.61 -1.66 11.30
CA MET A 1 -55.24 -1.19 9.95
C MET A 1 -54.79 0.26 10.06
N ARG A 2 -53.56 0.49 10.16
CA ARG A 2 -52.85 1.75 9.86
C ARG A 2 -51.38 1.39 9.60
N GLU A 3 -50.98 1.53 8.34
CA GLU A 3 -49.63 1.29 7.89
C GLU A 3 -48.70 2.39 8.43
N TYR A 4 -47.64 1.99 9.13
CA TYR A 4 -46.51 2.87 9.40
C TYR A 4 -45.41 2.56 8.35
N LYS A 5 -45.28 3.43 7.37
CA LYS A 5 -44.11 3.52 6.52
C LYS A 5 -42.97 4.08 7.35
N ALA A 6 -42.02 3.24 7.70
CA ALA A 6 -40.73 3.67 8.24
C ALA A 6 -39.88 4.23 7.10
N ILE A 7 -39.68 5.54 7.12
CA ILE A 7 -38.69 6.19 6.24
C ILE A 7 -37.33 5.97 6.87
N PHE A 8 -36.53 5.08 6.28
CA PHE A 8 -35.11 4.97 6.60
C PHE A 8 -34.40 6.15 5.91
N ILE A 9 -34.03 7.15 6.72
CA ILE A 9 -33.06 8.18 6.29
C ILE A 9 -31.68 7.54 6.42
N CYS A 10 -31.14 7.07 5.31
CA CYS A 10 -29.72 6.75 5.18
C CYS A 10 -28.94 8.06 5.27
N ILE A 11 -28.40 8.38 6.45
CA ILE A 11 -27.37 9.43 6.56
C ILE A 11 -26.10 8.85 5.97
N LEU A 12 -25.86 9.14 4.70
CA LEU A 12 -24.59 8.95 4.05
C LEU A 12 -23.61 9.93 4.69
N ILE A 13 -22.83 9.49 5.67
CA ILE A 13 -21.65 10.24 6.13
C ILE A 13 -20.60 10.07 5.05
N CYS A 14 -20.70 10.88 4.00
CA CYS A 14 -19.57 11.18 3.14
C CYS A 14 -18.52 11.87 4.02
N ASN A 15 -17.46 11.18 4.37
CA ASN A 15 -16.23 11.81 4.83
C ASN A 15 -15.66 12.63 3.66
N VAL A 16 -16.26 13.78 3.41
CA VAL A 16 -15.70 14.80 2.54
C VAL A 16 -14.53 15.39 3.30
N PHE A 17 -13.33 15.12 2.85
CA PHE A 17 -12.16 15.90 3.22
C PHE A 17 -12.35 17.33 2.73
N VAL A 18 -13.06 18.14 3.51
CA VAL A 18 -13.08 19.59 3.30
C VAL A 18 -11.77 20.11 3.88
N CYS A 19 -10.81 20.35 3.03
CA CYS A 19 -9.67 21.20 3.37
C CYS A 19 -10.23 22.55 3.83
N PRO A 20 -9.94 23.06 5.03
CA PRO A 20 -10.42 24.36 5.47
C PRO A 20 -9.89 25.44 4.51
N LYS A 21 -10.77 26.25 3.97
CA LYS A 21 -10.50 27.38 3.07
C LYS A 21 -9.80 28.55 3.79
N SER A 22 -8.74 28.32 4.54
CA SER A 22 -7.98 29.45 5.12
C SER A 22 -6.60 29.02 5.62
N PHE A 23 -5.71 28.65 4.70
CA PHE A 23 -4.28 28.73 4.98
C PHE A 23 -3.59 29.34 3.77
N GLY A 24 -2.76 30.36 4.02
CA GLY A 24 -2.16 31.27 3.08
C GLY A 24 -1.83 30.65 1.73
N GLN A 25 -2.41 31.24 0.69
CA GLN A 25 -2.11 30.96 -0.69
C GLN A 25 -0.61 31.13 -0.92
N THR A 26 0.12 30.01 -0.94
CA THR A 26 1.25 29.91 -1.84
C THR A 26 0.68 29.48 -3.18
N ASP A 27 1.08 30.11 -4.28
CA ASP A 27 0.52 30.10 -5.63
C ASP A 27 0.30 28.75 -6.32
N TYR A 28 -0.28 27.77 -5.62
CA TYR A 28 -0.76 26.51 -6.17
C TYR A 28 -2.29 26.49 -6.10
N THR A 29 -2.94 27.22 -7.02
CA THR A 29 -4.38 27.09 -7.25
C THR A 29 -4.65 25.77 -7.97
N TYR A 30 -5.05 24.75 -7.21
CA TYR A 30 -5.63 23.55 -7.76
C TYR A 30 -7.10 23.80 -8.09
N GLU A 31 -7.44 23.83 -9.36
CA GLU A 31 -8.83 23.81 -9.81
C GLU A 31 -9.36 22.37 -9.80
N LYS A 32 -10.37 22.14 -8.98
CA LYS A 32 -11.10 20.88 -8.84
C LYS A 32 -11.54 20.36 -10.22
N GLY A 33 -11.10 19.16 -10.59
CA GLY A 33 -11.59 18.47 -11.80
C GLY A 33 -10.76 18.65 -13.08
N LYS A 34 -9.60 19.31 -13.04
CA LYS A 34 -8.66 19.29 -14.17
C LYS A 34 -7.63 18.20 -13.93
N SER A 35 -7.49 17.26 -14.86
CA SER A 35 -6.33 16.35 -14.92
C SER A 35 -5.05 17.18 -14.75
N PHE A 36 -4.07 16.66 -14.00
CA PHE A 36 -2.79 17.31 -13.78
C PHE A 36 -2.09 17.52 -15.14
N LYS A 37 -2.42 18.58 -15.82
CA LYS A 37 -1.63 19.10 -16.93
C LYS A 37 -0.57 19.97 -16.30
N ASN A 38 0.62 19.44 -16.16
CA ASN A 38 1.78 20.24 -15.77
C ASN A 38 2.10 21.20 -16.93
N THR A 39 1.45 22.35 -16.93
CA THR A 39 1.57 23.37 -17.97
C THR A 39 3.00 23.94 -18.08
N ASN A 40 3.84 23.69 -17.08
CA ASN A 40 5.24 24.12 -17.03
C ASN A 40 6.23 22.99 -17.34
N ALA A 41 5.75 21.82 -17.80
CA ALA A 41 6.64 20.74 -18.18
C ALA A 41 7.34 21.07 -19.51
N LEU A 42 8.67 20.98 -19.54
CA LEU A 42 9.40 21.01 -20.78
C LEU A 42 9.06 19.75 -21.59
N SER A 43 8.39 19.93 -22.73
CA SER A 43 8.13 18.83 -23.65
C SER A 43 9.42 18.45 -24.36
N MET A 44 9.86 17.19 -24.18
CA MET A 44 11.01 16.66 -24.89
C MET A 44 10.55 16.15 -26.25
N THR A 45 11.21 16.62 -27.30
CA THR A 45 10.92 16.17 -28.67
C THR A 45 11.35 14.72 -28.94
N ASP A 46 12.30 14.22 -28.15
CA ASP A 46 12.76 12.84 -28.28
C ASP A 46 11.81 11.88 -27.59
N THR A 47 11.31 10.95 -28.35
CA THR A 47 10.46 9.85 -27.89
C THR A 47 11.32 8.79 -27.19
N ILE A 48 10.84 8.29 -26.04
CA ILE A 48 11.39 7.07 -25.44
C ILE A 48 10.88 5.90 -26.26
N ASP A 49 11.77 5.31 -27.04
CA ASP A 49 11.42 4.18 -27.90
C ASP A 49 11.72 2.87 -27.17
N LEU A 50 10.67 2.21 -26.69
CA LEU A 50 10.79 0.92 -26.00
C LEU A 50 11.23 -0.21 -26.94
N THR A 51 11.21 0.02 -28.28
CA THR A 51 11.63 -0.98 -29.28
C THR A 51 13.14 -1.18 -29.31
N SER A 52 13.91 -0.20 -28.88
CA SER A 52 15.39 -0.16 -29.02
C SER A 52 16.15 -0.55 -27.77
N ILE A 53 15.45 -0.84 -26.65
CA ILE A 53 16.08 -1.04 -25.34
C ILE A 53 16.33 -2.53 -25.10
N SER A 54 17.57 -2.95 -25.26
CA SER A 54 18.02 -4.35 -25.10
C SER A 54 18.52 -4.70 -23.69
N SER A 55 18.71 -3.71 -22.81
CA SER A 55 19.33 -3.90 -21.48
C SER A 55 18.42 -3.47 -20.34
N PRO A 56 18.38 -4.19 -19.19
CA PRO A 56 17.60 -3.84 -18.02
C PRO A 56 18.30 -2.72 -17.21
N ILE A 57 18.47 -1.56 -17.80
CA ILE A 57 19.08 -0.41 -17.15
C ILE A 57 17.99 0.63 -16.94
N PRO A 58 18.00 1.37 -15.79
CA PRO A 58 17.23 2.59 -15.71
C PRO A 58 17.59 3.49 -16.88
N TYR A 59 16.62 3.71 -17.75
CA TYR A 59 16.82 4.60 -18.90
C TYR A 59 17.06 6.00 -18.35
N LYS A 60 18.21 6.58 -18.69
CA LYS A 60 18.61 7.94 -18.31
C LYS A 60 18.58 8.83 -19.54
N LYS A 61 18.35 10.11 -19.32
CA LYS A 61 18.39 11.12 -20.36
C LYS A 61 19.10 12.36 -19.88
N SER A 62 19.88 12.99 -20.77
CA SER A 62 20.40 14.34 -20.55
C SER A 62 19.29 15.37 -20.61
N ILE A 63 19.27 16.29 -19.66
CA ILE A 63 18.23 17.31 -19.51
C ILE A 63 18.88 18.69 -19.58
N PRO A 64 18.26 19.67 -20.28
CA PRO A 64 18.67 21.06 -20.23
C PRO A 64 18.68 21.58 -18.78
N GLY A 65 19.67 22.38 -18.41
CA GLY A 65 19.73 23.03 -17.09
C GLY A 65 18.48 23.85 -16.77
N GLN A 66 18.21 24.03 -15.48
CA GLN A 66 17.07 24.82 -14.96
C GLN A 66 15.67 24.26 -15.28
N THR A 67 15.56 22.95 -15.45
CA THR A 67 14.28 22.27 -15.70
C THR A 67 13.78 21.59 -14.42
N GLN A 68 12.52 21.83 -14.04
CA GLN A 68 11.89 21.22 -12.85
C GLN A 68 11.09 19.97 -13.22
N THR A 69 10.50 19.96 -14.40
CA THR A 69 9.67 18.85 -14.90
C THR A 69 9.87 18.67 -16.39
N ILE A 70 9.96 17.41 -16.82
CA ILE A 70 9.94 17.03 -18.23
C ILE A 70 8.80 16.08 -18.53
N ALA A 71 8.32 16.12 -19.78
CA ALA A 71 7.34 15.20 -20.34
C ALA A 71 7.94 14.55 -21.58
N CYS A 72 8.03 13.24 -21.61
CA CYS A 72 8.59 12.46 -22.71
C CYS A 72 7.52 11.56 -23.31
N PRO A 73 7.18 11.67 -24.59
CA PRO A 73 6.33 10.68 -25.25
C PRO A 73 7.00 9.30 -25.17
N VAL A 74 6.19 8.26 -24.97
CA VAL A 74 6.66 6.87 -24.94
C VAL A 74 6.10 6.16 -26.17
N ARG A 75 6.98 5.61 -27.02
CA ARG A 75 6.58 4.74 -28.12
C ARG A 75 6.53 3.31 -27.62
N LEU A 76 5.33 2.74 -27.58
CA LEU A 76 5.12 1.35 -27.23
C LEU A 76 5.40 0.44 -28.43
N LEU A 77 5.82 -0.80 -28.12
CA LEU A 77 5.83 -1.91 -29.08
C LEU A 77 4.39 -2.31 -29.43
N GLY A 78 4.21 -3.02 -30.53
CA GLY A 78 2.96 -3.71 -30.82
C GLY A 78 2.63 -4.69 -29.71
N TYR A 79 1.51 -4.51 -29.06
CA TYR A 79 1.03 -5.36 -27.95
C TYR A 79 -0.35 -5.93 -28.25
N VAL A 80 -0.69 -7.01 -27.56
CA VAL A 80 -2.00 -7.68 -27.63
C VAL A 80 -2.92 -7.21 -26.50
N ARG A 81 -2.35 -7.07 -25.29
CA ARG A 81 -3.04 -6.68 -24.06
C ARG A 81 -2.02 -6.36 -22.98
N GLY A 82 -2.47 -5.82 -21.86
CA GLY A 82 -1.57 -5.50 -20.77
C GLY A 82 -2.25 -5.26 -19.44
N ILE A 83 -1.42 -4.93 -18.44
CA ILE A 83 -1.85 -4.37 -17.17
C ILE A 83 -1.17 -3.02 -16.98
N PHE A 84 -1.96 -2.02 -16.67
CA PHE A 84 -1.49 -0.74 -16.17
C PHE A 84 -1.70 -0.71 -14.65
N PHE A 85 -0.63 -0.53 -13.89
CA PHE A 85 -0.68 -0.37 -12.44
C PHE A 85 -0.97 1.09 -12.14
N SER A 86 -2.25 1.39 -12.18
CA SER A 86 -2.82 2.72 -12.01
C SER A 86 -2.75 3.15 -10.55
N ARG A 87 -2.72 4.45 -10.32
CA ARG A 87 -2.95 5.05 -9.00
C ARG A 87 -4.44 5.14 -8.74
N ASP A 88 -4.85 5.03 -7.48
CA ASP A 88 -6.23 5.33 -7.15
C ASP A 88 -6.50 6.83 -7.31
N SER A 89 -7.63 7.16 -7.92
CA SER A 89 -8.17 8.51 -7.88
C SER A 89 -9.53 8.48 -7.18
N ARG A 90 -9.72 9.38 -6.23
CA ARG A 90 -10.99 9.57 -5.56
C ARG A 90 -11.60 10.89 -5.99
N PRO A 91 -12.90 10.97 -6.21
CA PRO A 91 -13.55 12.25 -6.45
C PRO A 91 -13.25 13.21 -5.29
N GLY A 92 -12.56 14.32 -5.59
CA GLY A 92 -12.18 15.34 -4.61
C GLY A 92 -10.81 15.14 -3.94
N ASP A 93 -10.11 14.05 -4.19
CA ASP A 93 -8.71 13.89 -3.79
C ASP A 93 -7.80 14.67 -4.75
N PHE A 94 -6.63 15.08 -4.24
CA PHE A 94 -5.63 15.72 -5.08
C PHE A 94 -5.00 14.68 -5.99
N GLU A 95 -5.04 14.89 -7.30
CA GLU A 95 -4.31 14.08 -8.28
C GLU A 95 -2.82 14.43 -8.29
N TRP A 96 -2.14 14.16 -7.20
CA TRP A 96 -0.70 14.34 -7.13
C TRP A 96 0.03 13.15 -7.75
N PRO A 97 1.15 13.36 -8.43
CA PRO A 97 1.90 12.29 -9.07
C PRO A 97 2.31 11.13 -8.16
N ASN A 98 2.30 11.32 -6.86
CA ASN A 98 2.62 10.26 -5.89
C ASN A 98 1.60 10.13 -4.76
N ASN A 99 0.39 10.58 -4.96
CA ASN A 99 -0.70 10.37 -4.00
C ASN A 99 -1.34 9.00 -4.20
N THR A 100 -0.51 7.95 -4.25
CA THR A 100 -0.98 6.58 -4.43
C THR A 100 -1.05 5.90 -3.10
N ASN A 101 -2.23 5.91 -2.49
CA ASN A 101 -2.51 5.07 -1.35
C ASN A 101 -2.52 3.59 -1.74
N ARG A 102 -2.93 3.32 -2.97
CA ARG A 102 -3.15 1.99 -3.53
C ARG A 102 -2.78 1.96 -5.00
N LEU A 103 -2.20 0.86 -5.43
CA LEU A 103 -2.10 0.51 -6.83
C LEU A 103 -3.36 -0.24 -7.25
N LEU A 104 -3.99 0.20 -8.32
CA LEU A 104 -5.15 -0.42 -8.91
C LEU A 104 -4.75 -1.05 -10.25
N PRO A 105 -4.57 -2.38 -10.31
CA PRO A 105 -4.21 -3.04 -11.55
C PRO A 105 -5.37 -2.97 -12.53
N TRP A 106 -5.11 -2.48 -13.72
CA TRP A 106 -6.07 -2.36 -14.80
C TRP A 106 -5.65 -3.23 -15.98
N VAL A 107 -6.38 -4.28 -16.25
CA VAL A 107 -6.17 -5.14 -17.41
C VAL A 107 -6.90 -4.55 -18.61
N PHE A 108 -6.23 -4.43 -19.74
CA PHE A 108 -6.74 -3.80 -20.94
C PHE A 108 -6.31 -4.57 -22.21
N ASN A 109 -7.06 -4.43 -23.29
CA ASN A 109 -6.65 -4.79 -24.64
C ASN A 109 -6.21 -3.54 -25.43
N ASP A 110 -6.80 -2.38 -25.15
CA ASP A 110 -6.37 -1.08 -25.66
C ASP A 110 -6.27 -0.09 -24.49
N LEU A 111 -5.17 0.66 -24.44
CA LEU A 111 -4.94 1.68 -23.40
C LEU A 111 -6.02 2.77 -23.37
N LYS A 112 -6.74 3.00 -24.46
CA LYS A 112 -7.90 3.90 -24.49
C LYS A 112 -9.00 3.51 -23.52
N GLU A 113 -9.09 2.22 -23.15
CA GLU A 113 -10.06 1.76 -22.17
C GLU A 113 -9.89 2.44 -20.79
N LEU A 114 -8.67 2.89 -20.44
CA LEU A 114 -8.41 3.59 -19.17
C LEU A 114 -9.03 5.01 -19.13
N THR A 115 -9.35 5.58 -20.26
CA THR A 115 -9.96 6.91 -20.35
C THR A 115 -11.48 6.85 -20.36
N ASP A 116 -12.07 5.66 -20.45
CA ASP A 116 -13.51 5.44 -20.34
C ASP A 116 -13.94 5.39 -18.86
N THR A 117 -14.57 6.47 -18.39
CA THR A 117 -15.04 6.62 -16.99
C THR A 117 -16.15 5.65 -16.60
N ARG A 118 -16.67 4.84 -17.55
CA ARG A 118 -17.77 3.89 -17.34
C ARG A 118 -17.30 2.50 -16.95
N TYR A 119 -16.13 2.37 -16.33
CA TYR A 119 -15.60 1.07 -15.93
C TYR A 119 -16.49 0.42 -14.86
N PRO A 120 -17.28 -0.60 -15.21
CA PRO A 120 -18.24 -1.18 -14.29
C PRO A 120 -17.55 -2.05 -13.23
N GLY A 121 -18.08 -2.06 -12.02
CA GLY A 121 -17.67 -2.99 -10.96
C GLY A 121 -16.49 -2.53 -10.10
N ILE A 122 -15.95 -1.31 -10.29
CA ILE A 122 -15.07 -0.72 -9.32
C ILE A 122 -15.88 0.10 -8.34
N PRO A 123 -15.69 -0.11 -7.03
CA PRO A 123 -16.32 0.73 -6.03
C PRO A 123 -15.97 2.20 -6.27
N SER A 124 -16.96 3.08 -6.10
CA SER A 124 -16.83 4.53 -6.31
C SER A 124 -15.70 5.21 -5.51
N ASN A 125 -15.16 4.51 -4.51
CA ASN A 125 -14.08 4.96 -3.66
C ASN A 125 -12.68 4.45 -4.07
N ALA A 126 -12.54 3.75 -5.19
CA ALA A 126 -11.30 3.17 -5.68
C ALA A 126 -11.29 3.11 -7.21
N ALA A 127 -11.57 4.21 -7.88
CA ALA A 127 -11.49 4.29 -9.34
C ALA A 127 -10.03 4.42 -9.78
N PRO A 128 -9.57 3.64 -10.79
CA PRO A 128 -8.24 3.82 -11.37
C PRO A 128 -8.16 5.17 -12.07
N SER A 129 -6.96 5.73 -12.10
CA SER A 129 -6.66 6.95 -12.85
C SER A 129 -5.84 6.64 -14.11
N THR A 130 -5.71 7.64 -14.98
CA THR A 130 -4.80 7.58 -16.12
C THR A 130 -3.33 7.73 -15.72
N LEU A 131 -3.06 8.02 -14.45
CA LEU A 131 -1.71 8.05 -13.87
C LEU A 131 -1.35 6.69 -13.29
N GLY A 132 -0.12 6.24 -13.46
CA GLY A 132 0.32 4.95 -12.93
C GLY A 132 1.82 4.84 -12.79
N ASP A 133 2.23 3.75 -12.13
CA ASP A 133 3.62 3.51 -11.76
C ASP A 133 4.28 2.43 -12.61
N ALA A 134 3.51 1.55 -13.26
CA ALA A 134 4.07 0.49 -14.09
C ALA A 134 3.11 0.04 -15.20
N LEU A 135 3.69 -0.55 -16.23
CA LEU A 135 3.03 -1.12 -17.39
C LEU A 135 3.63 -2.49 -17.69
N LEU A 136 2.79 -3.51 -17.82
CA LEU A 136 3.16 -4.84 -18.29
C LEU A 136 2.38 -5.14 -19.56
N LEU A 137 3.07 -5.46 -20.66
CA LEU A 137 2.47 -5.74 -21.97
C LEU A 137 2.79 -7.18 -22.41
N GLU A 138 1.81 -7.85 -22.99
CA GLU A 138 2.01 -9.01 -23.85
C GLU A 138 2.23 -8.50 -25.29
N LEU A 139 3.41 -8.73 -25.84
CA LEU A 139 3.78 -8.24 -27.15
C LEU A 139 3.25 -9.15 -28.26
N THR A 140 3.13 -8.61 -29.47
CA THR A 140 2.68 -9.38 -30.66
C THR A 140 3.61 -10.52 -31.04
N ASN A 141 4.87 -10.51 -30.61
CA ASN A 141 5.84 -11.59 -30.81
C ASN A 141 5.78 -12.69 -29.72
N GLY A 142 4.84 -12.58 -28.77
CA GLY A 142 4.65 -13.53 -27.66
C GLY A 142 5.61 -13.33 -26.47
N GLU A 143 6.40 -12.28 -26.46
CA GLU A 143 7.20 -11.86 -25.29
C GLU A 143 6.43 -10.87 -24.42
N TYR A 144 7.00 -10.56 -23.26
CA TYR A 144 6.44 -9.59 -22.31
C TYR A 144 7.38 -8.41 -22.14
N LEU A 145 6.83 -7.21 -22.07
CA LEU A 145 7.55 -6.01 -21.73
C LEU A 145 7.04 -5.46 -20.41
N PHE A 146 7.93 -5.23 -19.47
CA PHE A 146 7.67 -4.56 -18.20
C PHE A 146 8.38 -3.21 -18.17
N ALA A 147 7.61 -2.14 -17.92
CA ALA A 147 8.11 -0.78 -17.77
C ALA A 147 7.61 -0.20 -16.44
N LYS A 148 8.52 0.34 -15.60
CA LYS A 148 8.20 0.86 -14.27
C LYS A 148 8.81 2.24 -14.08
N ALA A 149 8.01 3.17 -13.60
CA ALA A 149 8.46 4.47 -13.11
C ALA A 149 9.39 4.31 -11.90
N ILE A 150 10.33 5.23 -11.71
CA ILE A 150 11.38 5.17 -10.69
C ILE A 150 11.29 6.38 -9.76
N ALA A 151 11.45 6.14 -8.47
CA ALA A 151 11.79 7.19 -7.51
C ALA A 151 13.33 7.28 -7.39
N GLY A 152 13.89 8.40 -7.86
CA GLY A 152 15.27 8.75 -7.59
C GLY A 152 15.42 9.52 -6.27
N ARG A 153 16.62 9.95 -5.96
CA ARG A 153 16.92 10.72 -4.74
C ARG A 153 16.23 12.09 -4.70
N ASN A 154 16.15 12.76 -5.86
CA ASN A 154 15.62 14.13 -5.98
C ASN A 154 14.62 14.28 -7.12
N SER A 155 14.22 13.18 -7.74
CA SER A 155 13.26 13.18 -8.84
C SER A 155 12.31 12.00 -8.75
N LEU A 156 11.11 12.19 -9.24
CA LEU A 156 10.07 11.18 -9.31
C LEU A 156 9.56 11.09 -10.73
N SER A 157 9.41 9.87 -11.25
CA SER A 157 8.75 9.64 -12.52
C SER A 157 7.38 8.98 -12.35
N TRP A 158 6.51 9.15 -13.36
CA TRP A 158 5.23 8.47 -13.47
C TRP A 158 4.80 8.36 -14.93
N LEU A 159 3.94 7.39 -15.22
CA LEU A 159 3.33 7.21 -16.52
C LEU A 159 1.94 7.85 -16.54
N GLN A 160 1.58 8.46 -17.66
CA GLN A 160 0.22 8.94 -17.91
C GLN A 160 -0.28 8.38 -19.23
N VAL A 161 -1.46 7.79 -19.21
CA VAL A 161 -2.20 7.42 -20.42
C VAL A 161 -3.04 8.61 -20.86
N ASN A 162 -2.86 9.04 -22.11
CA ASN A 162 -3.61 10.16 -22.68
C ASN A 162 -4.93 9.69 -23.32
N ASP A 163 -5.84 10.60 -23.60
CA ASP A 163 -7.17 10.32 -24.15
C ASP A 163 -7.15 9.52 -25.46
N ASN A 164 -6.08 9.63 -26.23
CA ASN A 164 -5.88 8.87 -27.46
C ASN A 164 -5.21 7.48 -27.26
N GLY A 165 -4.98 7.07 -26.00
CA GLY A 165 -4.28 5.83 -25.64
C GLY A 165 -2.75 5.91 -25.73
N SER A 166 -2.17 7.04 -26.12
CA SER A 166 -0.71 7.23 -26.06
C SER A 166 -0.24 7.35 -24.61
N VAL A 167 1.04 7.06 -24.37
CA VAL A 167 1.66 7.14 -23.04
C VAL A 167 2.69 8.25 -23.02
N THR A 168 2.65 9.05 -21.95
CA THR A 168 3.67 10.05 -21.63
C THR A 168 4.33 9.69 -20.30
N LEU A 169 5.65 9.72 -20.26
CA LEU A 169 6.42 9.66 -19.03
C LEU A 169 6.71 11.08 -18.55
N TYR A 170 6.34 11.34 -17.31
CA TYR A 170 6.70 12.56 -16.60
C TYR A 170 7.82 12.29 -15.62
N VAL A 171 8.71 13.28 -15.45
CA VAL A 171 9.73 13.29 -14.40
C VAL A 171 9.78 14.68 -13.78
N SER A 172 9.77 14.77 -12.46
CA SER A 172 9.74 16.06 -11.75
C SER A 172 10.50 16.01 -10.43
N THR A 173 10.96 17.17 -9.98
CA THR A 173 11.42 17.38 -8.60
C THR A 173 10.26 17.63 -7.63
N LEU A 174 9.08 17.93 -8.15
CA LEU A 174 7.87 18.33 -7.39
C LEU A 174 8.12 19.50 -6.42
N GLY A 175 9.12 20.34 -6.71
CA GLY A 175 9.52 21.43 -5.86
C GLY A 175 10.22 22.55 -6.60
N LYS A 176 10.99 23.38 -5.87
CA LYS A 176 11.73 24.52 -6.40
C LYS A 176 13.07 24.16 -7.04
N ASP A 177 13.56 22.94 -6.79
CA ASP A 177 14.84 22.50 -7.30
C ASP A 177 14.75 22.10 -8.76
N TYR A 178 15.88 22.16 -9.46
CA TYR A 178 15.99 21.70 -10.82
C TYR A 178 16.39 20.23 -10.91
N LEU A 179 15.97 19.57 -11.96
CA LEU A 179 16.41 18.23 -12.30
C LEU A 179 17.92 18.23 -12.53
N LYS A 180 18.60 17.15 -12.11
CA LYS A 180 20.00 16.94 -12.45
C LYS A 180 20.16 16.74 -13.96
N PRO A 181 21.36 16.98 -14.52
CA PRO A 181 21.61 16.77 -15.95
C PRO A 181 21.30 15.34 -16.45
N GLU A 182 21.49 14.35 -15.57
CA GLU A 182 21.08 12.97 -15.83
C GLU A 182 20.11 12.53 -14.74
N VAL A 183 18.91 12.09 -15.14
CA VAL A 183 17.90 11.53 -14.22
C VAL A 183 17.48 10.14 -14.69
N PRO A 184 17.25 9.21 -13.74
CA PRO A 184 16.63 7.95 -14.07
C PRO A 184 15.16 8.21 -14.44
N LEU A 185 14.72 7.66 -15.55
CA LEU A 185 13.37 7.88 -16.06
C LEU A 185 12.48 6.68 -15.84
N LEU A 186 12.90 5.53 -16.33
CA LEU A 186 12.07 4.35 -16.45
C LEU A 186 12.95 3.10 -16.36
N LEU A 187 12.47 2.11 -15.63
CA LEU A 187 13.03 0.76 -15.61
C LEU A 187 12.30 -0.07 -16.67
N ILE A 188 13.04 -0.70 -17.59
CA ILE A 188 12.47 -1.45 -18.69
C ILE A 188 13.11 -2.83 -18.78
N ARG A 189 12.28 -3.85 -18.99
CA ARG A 189 12.72 -5.22 -19.22
C ARG A 189 11.79 -5.93 -20.20
N GLN A 190 12.36 -6.65 -21.16
CA GLN A 190 11.64 -7.58 -22.04
C GLN A 190 12.09 -9.01 -21.77
N GLY A 191 11.18 -9.96 -21.90
CA GLY A 191 11.49 -11.37 -21.69
C GLY A 191 10.32 -12.29 -22.08
N LYS A 192 10.60 -13.60 -22.08
CA LYS A 192 9.64 -14.65 -22.50
C LYS A 192 8.71 -15.13 -21.37
N ASP A 193 9.03 -14.80 -20.14
CA ASP A 193 8.26 -15.21 -18.96
C ASP A 193 8.00 -14.01 -18.06
N ILE A 194 6.75 -13.82 -17.67
CA ILE A 194 6.30 -12.64 -16.93
C ILE A 194 7.03 -12.50 -15.58
N TYR A 195 7.14 -13.59 -14.82
CA TYR A 195 7.71 -13.55 -13.47
C TYR A 195 9.20 -13.25 -13.52
N SER A 196 9.94 -13.93 -14.41
CA SER A 196 11.37 -13.68 -14.58
C SER A 196 11.64 -12.28 -15.13
N THR A 197 10.78 -11.76 -16.00
CA THR A 197 10.89 -10.40 -16.54
C THR A 197 10.76 -9.36 -15.43
N ILE A 198 9.75 -9.46 -14.58
CA ILE A 198 9.54 -8.55 -13.44
C ILE A 198 10.69 -8.71 -12.43
N ARG A 199 11.03 -9.95 -12.05
CA ARG A 199 12.12 -10.22 -11.10
C ARG A 199 13.46 -9.63 -11.54
N GLN A 200 13.85 -9.83 -12.80
CA GLN A 200 15.10 -9.29 -13.35
C GLN A 200 15.08 -7.76 -13.41
N ALA A 201 13.94 -7.15 -13.68
CA ALA A 201 13.78 -5.71 -13.59
C ALA A 201 14.06 -5.20 -12.17
N TYR A 202 13.45 -5.81 -11.15
CA TYR A 202 13.71 -5.43 -9.75
C TYR A 202 15.17 -5.71 -9.32
N GLN A 203 15.78 -6.79 -9.78
CA GLN A 203 17.22 -7.06 -9.54
C GLN A 203 18.11 -5.96 -10.14
N ALA A 204 17.75 -5.43 -11.31
CA ALA A 204 18.46 -4.31 -11.91
C ALA A 204 18.23 -3.00 -11.12
N LEU A 205 17.00 -2.77 -10.64
CA LEU A 205 16.70 -1.61 -9.78
C LEU A 205 17.51 -1.64 -8.49
N MET A 206 17.60 -2.78 -7.81
CA MET A 206 18.38 -2.97 -6.58
C MET A 206 19.89 -2.72 -6.75
N LYS A 207 20.39 -2.84 -7.97
CA LYS A 207 21.81 -2.53 -8.30
C LYS A 207 22.02 -1.07 -8.67
N ASN A 208 20.94 -0.28 -8.77
CA ASN A 208 21.01 1.11 -9.17
C ASN A 208 21.36 2.02 -7.98
N THR A 209 22.22 3.00 -8.19
CA THR A 209 22.62 3.97 -7.17
C THR A 209 21.50 4.87 -6.67
N GLU A 210 20.47 5.10 -7.47
CA GLU A 210 19.32 5.92 -7.08
C GLU A 210 18.39 5.18 -6.11
N ALA A 211 18.34 3.84 -6.20
CA ALA A 211 17.59 2.96 -5.30
C ALA A 211 18.53 2.06 -4.47
N ALA A 212 19.71 2.58 -4.09
CA ALA A 212 20.78 1.81 -3.45
C ALA A 212 20.39 1.11 -2.14
N ASP A 213 19.31 1.58 -1.49
CA ASP A 213 18.83 1.00 -0.23
C ASP A 213 17.75 -0.07 -0.42
N LEU A 214 17.24 -0.23 -1.64
CA LEU A 214 16.21 -1.22 -1.94
C LEU A 214 16.76 -2.63 -1.77
N LYS A 215 16.08 -3.43 -0.94
CA LYS A 215 16.42 -4.85 -0.72
C LYS A 215 15.28 -5.76 -1.15
N SER A 216 15.65 -6.94 -1.63
CA SER A 216 14.66 -7.99 -1.91
C SER A 216 13.95 -8.44 -0.63
N ARG A 217 12.75 -8.98 -0.77
CA ARG A 217 11.99 -9.58 0.33
C ARG A 217 12.82 -10.62 1.11
N THR A 218 13.59 -11.45 0.41
CA THR A 218 14.40 -12.53 1.00
C THR A 218 15.65 -12.02 1.71
N ALA A 219 16.10 -10.80 1.42
CA ALA A 219 17.26 -10.18 2.08
C ALA A 219 16.89 -9.37 3.34
N LYS A 220 15.61 -9.34 3.70
CA LYS A 220 15.09 -8.61 4.86
C LYS A 220 14.51 -9.58 5.90
N GLU A 221 14.67 -9.22 7.16
CA GLU A 221 14.04 -9.95 8.26
C GLU A 221 12.51 -9.83 8.19
N TYR A 222 11.81 -10.92 8.47
CA TYR A 222 10.36 -10.92 8.67
C TYR A 222 10.06 -10.97 10.15
N PHE A 223 9.43 -9.94 10.67
CA PHE A 223 9.21 -9.78 12.11
C PHE A 223 8.42 -10.97 12.71
N GLU A 224 8.89 -11.50 13.83
CA GLU A 224 8.40 -12.76 14.38
C GLU A 224 6.90 -12.73 14.70
N ALA A 225 6.36 -11.65 15.26
CA ALA A 225 4.93 -11.57 15.57
C ALA A 225 4.03 -11.81 14.35
N PHE A 226 4.46 -11.39 13.16
CA PHE A 226 3.70 -11.56 11.91
C PHE A 226 3.67 -12.99 11.37
N ARG A 227 4.38 -13.91 12.03
CA ARG A 227 4.29 -15.35 11.78
C ARG A 227 3.14 -16.02 12.52
N TYR A 228 2.42 -15.28 13.35
CA TYR A 228 1.35 -15.75 14.20
C TYR A 228 0.04 -15.02 13.90
N LEU A 229 -1.07 -15.63 14.32
CA LEU A 229 -2.39 -15.02 14.20
C LEU A 229 -2.50 -13.79 15.11
N GLY A 230 -3.02 -12.71 14.55
CA GLY A 230 -3.28 -11.47 15.27
C GLY A 230 -4.74 -11.07 15.32
N TRP A 231 -4.99 -10.00 16.06
CA TRP A 231 -6.27 -9.30 16.10
C TRP A 231 -6.04 -7.79 16.08
N CYS A 232 -6.95 -7.05 15.42
CA CYS A 232 -6.89 -5.61 15.22
C CYS A 232 -8.20 -4.96 15.66
N THR A 233 -8.12 -3.80 16.29
CA THR A 233 -9.32 -3.10 16.78
C THR A 233 -10.14 -2.42 15.69
N TRP A 234 -9.58 -2.19 14.47
CA TRP A 234 -10.12 -1.24 13.51
C TRP A 234 -11.55 -1.54 13.04
N GLU A 235 -11.81 -2.65 12.37
CA GLU A 235 -13.15 -2.94 11.82
C GLU A 235 -14.18 -3.28 12.90
N HIS A 236 -13.75 -3.56 14.15
CA HIS A 236 -14.65 -3.74 15.28
C HIS A 236 -15.13 -2.40 15.84
N TYR A 237 -14.26 -1.42 15.98
CA TYR A 237 -14.56 -0.16 16.67
C TYR A 237 -14.39 1.09 15.81
N HIS A 238 -13.64 1.00 14.70
CA HIS A 238 -13.07 2.17 14.03
C HIS A 238 -12.31 3.02 15.07
N ASP A 239 -12.56 4.33 15.11
CA ASP A 239 -11.93 5.26 16.05
C ASP A 239 -12.62 5.33 17.43
N ASP A 240 -13.71 4.59 17.66
CA ASP A 240 -14.43 4.55 18.94
C ASP A 240 -13.82 3.52 19.90
N ILE A 241 -12.51 3.62 20.17
CA ILE A 241 -11.81 2.77 21.13
C ILE A 241 -11.49 3.50 22.42
N ASN A 242 -11.38 2.72 23.50
CA ASN A 242 -10.90 3.19 24.80
C ASN A 242 -10.27 2.03 25.61
N GLU A 243 -9.62 2.37 26.71
CA GLU A 243 -8.92 1.41 27.58
C GLU A 243 -9.81 0.22 27.98
N SER A 244 -11.04 0.47 28.39
CA SER A 244 -11.96 -0.58 28.86
C SER A 244 -12.37 -1.53 27.74
N LYS A 245 -12.70 -1.02 26.55
CA LYS A 245 -13.05 -1.82 25.38
C LYS A 245 -11.90 -2.74 24.98
N VAL A 246 -10.68 -2.20 24.81
CA VAL A 246 -9.50 -2.98 24.43
C VAL A 246 -9.19 -4.07 25.46
N ILE A 247 -9.24 -3.74 26.76
CA ILE A 247 -8.99 -4.72 27.84
C ILE A 247 -10.04 -5.84 27.83
N ASN A 248 -11.32 -5.49 27.65
CA ASN A 248 -12.40 -6.49 27.63
C ASN A 248 -12.24 -7.44 26.44
N ASP A 249 -11.84 -6.93 25.28
CA ASP A 249 -11.60 -7.79 24.12
C ASP A 249 -10.35 -8.66 24.31
N MET A 250 -9.27 -8.15 24.87
CA MET A 250 -8.11 -8.98 25.20
C MET A 250 -8.45 -10.13 26.15
N LYS A 251 -9.34 -9.89 27.15
CA LYS A 251 -9.87 -10.95 28.04
C LYS A 251 -10.71 -11.96 27.26
N THR A 252 -11.58 -11.50 26.38
CA THR A 252 -12.44 -12.37 25.57
C THR A 252 -11.62 -13.19 24.58
N ILE A 253 -10.59 -12.62 23.98
CA ILE A 253 -9.60 -13.33 23.14
C ILE A 253 -8.95 -14.45 23.96
N GLU A 254 -8.43 -14.15 25.14
CA GLU A 254 -7.81 -15.17 25.99
C GLU A 254 -8.78 -16.31 26.40
N ALA A 255 -10.07 -15.96 26.60
CA ALA A 255 -11.10 -16.93 26.96
C ALA A 255 -11.63 -17.73 25.77
N SER A 256 -11.48 -17.28 24.54
CA SER A 256 -11.99 -17.94 23.33
C SER A 256 -11.34 -19.28 23.01
N GLY A 257 -10.16 -19.53 23.54
CA GLY A 257 -9.33 -20.69 23.23
C GLY A 257 -8.66 -20.63 21.85
N ILE A 258 -8.79 -19.53 21.12
CA ILE A 258 -8.10 -19.28 19.84
C ILE A 258 -6.72 -18.68 20.17
N PRO A 259 -5.61 -19.27 19.68
CA PRO A 259 -4.27 -18.83 20.04
C PRO A 259 -3.85 -17.56 19.26
N ILE A 260 -4.55 -16.45 19.50
CA ILE A 260 -4.15 -15.14 18.99
C ILE A 260 -2.94 -14.65 19.76
N ARG A 261 -1.85 -14.33 19.04
CA ARG A 261 -0.54 -14.04 19.64
C ARG A 261 -0.19 -12.58 19.66
N TYR A 262 -0.79 -11.76 18.79
CA TYR A 262 -0.60 -10.32 18.86
C TYR A 262 -1.92 -9.56 18.75
N VAL A 263 -1.92 -8.36 19.34
CA VAL A 263 -2.99 -7.38 19.26
C VAL A 263 -2.45 -6.12 18.64
N LEU A 264 -3.13 -5.60 17.63
CA LEU A 264 -2.88 -4.30 17.03
C LEU A 264 -3.96 -3.33 17.50
N ILE A 265 -3.57 -2.30 18.24
CA ILE A 265 -4.42 -1.16 18.60
C ILE A 265 -4.33 -0.16 17.46
N ASP A 266 -5.40 -0.03 16.70
CA ASP A 266 -5.49 0.84 15.52
C ASP A 266 -5.85 2.29 15.89
N ASP A 267 -6.20 3.15 14.92
CA ASP A 267 -6.54 4.56 15.13
C ASP A 267 -7.66 4.75 16.18
N GLY A 268 -7.73 5.94 16.78
CA GLY A 268 -8.70 6.32 17.81
C GLY A 268 -8.13 6.48 19.22
N HIS A 269 -6.85 6.17 19.44
CA HIS A 269 -6.20 6.31 20.74
C HIS A 269 -5.43 7.63 20.92
N LEU A 270 -5.19 8.37 19.85
CA LEU A 270 -4.21 9.46 19.79
C LEU A 270 -4.66 10.73 20.52
N ALA A 271 -3.73 11.37 21.23
CA ALA A 271 -3.88 12.75 21.65
C ALA A 271 -3.62 13.68 20.46
N HIS A 272 -4.66 14.36 19.98
CA HIS A 272 -4.57 15.20 18.80
C HIS A 272 -5.46 16.44 18.87
N LYS A 273 -5.11 17.48 18.08
CA LYS A 273 -5.94 18.66 17.82
C LYS A 273 -6.09 18.83 16.32
N ASN A 274 -7.31 18.94 15.80
CA ASN A 274 -7.57 19.10 14.36
C ASN A 274 -6.88 18.02 13.49
N ARG A 275 -6.85 16.77 13.96
CA ARG A 275 -6.14 15.65 13.32
C ARG A 275 -4.63 15.86 13.18
N GLN A 276 -4.03 16.75 13.98
CA GLN A 276 -2.60 16.93 14.14
C GLN A 276 -2.16 16.37 15.48
N LEU A 277 -1.12 15.57 15.52
CA LEU A 277 -0.64 14.93 16.74
C LEU A 277 -0.10 15.96 17.71
N THR A 278 -0.51 15.89 18.98
CA THR A 278 -0.01 16.76 20.05
C THR A 278 1.10 16.12 20.86
N ASP A 279 1.11 14.78 20.99
CA ASP A 279 2.16 14.03 21.67
C ASP A 279 2.07 12.54 21.33
N PHE A 280 3.15 11.76 21.54
CA PHE A 280 3.19 10.30 21.41
C PHE A 280 2.68 9.59 22.68
N ILE A 281 1.55 10.05 23.19
CA ILE A 281 0.81 9.46 24.30
C ILE A 281 -0.64 9.23 23.88
N PRO A 282 -1.37 8.31 24.52
CA PRO A 282 -2.78 8.14 24.24
C PRO A 282 -3.59 9.31 24.79
N ASP A 283 -4.78 9.51 24.24
CA ASP A 283 -5.76 10.45 24.80
C ASP A 283 -6.11 10.05 26.24
N LYS A 284 -5.95 10.98 27.19
CA LYS A 284 -6.11 10.73 28.63
C LYS A 284 -7.54 10.42 29.05
N GLN A 285 -8.55 10.87 28.30
CA GLN A 285 -9.95 10.57 28.59
C GLN A 285 -10.29 9.15 28.14
N ARG A 286 -9.78 8.75 26.98
CA ARG A 286 -9.99 7.39 26.43
C ARG A 286 -9.13 6.35 27.14
N PHE A 287 -7.88 6.70 27.49
CA PHE A 287 -6.88 5.81 28.11
C PHE A 287 -6.33 6.43 29.41
N PRO A 288 -7.12 6.46 30.49
CA PRO A 288 -6.75 7.17 31.72
C PRO A 288 -5.51 6.60 32.42
N SER A 289 -5.20 5.32 32.25
CA SER A 289 -3.98 4.69 32.77
C SER A 289 -2.80 4.74 31.79
N GLY A 290 -2.92 5.46 30.69
CA GLY A 290 -2.01 5.33 29.56
C GLY A 290 -2.03 3.87 29.02
N TRP A 291 -0.85 3.30 28.80
CA TRP A 291 -0.74 1.92 28.29
C TRP A 291 -0.52 0.87 29.38
N LYS A 292 -0.33 1.28 30.63
CA LYS A 292 0.09 0.41 31.73
C LYS A 292 -0.78 -0.83 31.91
N LYS A 293 -2.09 -0.67 31.93
CA LYS A 293 -3.02 -1.79 32.11
C LYS A 293 -3.03 -2.70 30.88
N ILE A 294 -2.99 -2.14 29.68
CA ILE A 294 -2.96 -2.92 28.43
C ILE A 294 -1.69 -3.75 28.38
N MET A 295 -0.52 -3.16 28.68
CA MET A 295 0.75 -3.86 28.67
C MET A 295 0.82 -4.99 29.70
N SER A 296 0.06 -4.93 30.79
CA SER A 296 -0.02 -6.01 31.79
C SER A 296 -0.67 -7.30 31.25
N TYR A 297 -1.32 -7.26 30.10
CA TYR A 297 -1.89 -8.43 29.43
C TYR A 297 -0.89 -9.20 28.57
N LYS A 298 0.30 -8.65 28.33
CA LYS A 298 1.35 -9.40 27.59
C LYS A 298 1.77 -10.64 28.36
N LYS A 299 1.67 -11.81 27.74
CA LYS A 299 2.03 -13.11 28.30
C LYS A 299 2.65 -13.99 27.23
N GLU A 300 3.75 -14.66 27.54
CA GLU A 300 4.51 -15.47 26.59
C GLU A 300 3.64 -16.51 25.85
N ASN A 301 2.74 -17.18 26.58
CA ASN A 301 1.91 -18.25 26.03
C ASN A 301 0.52 -17.81 25.53
N LYS A 302 0.24 -16.49 25.53
CA LYS A 302 -1.04 -15.90 25.11
C LYS A 302 -0.79 -14.73 24.17
N ILE A 303 -1.37 -13.56 24.44
CA ILE A 303 -1.02 -12.33 23.71
C ILE A 303 0.41 -11.95 24.10
N LYS A 304 1.34 -12.21 23.18
CA LYS A 304 2.77 -11.99 23.40
C LYS A 304 3.20 -10.61 22.93
N TRP A 305 2.64 -10.12 21.82
CA TRP A 305 3.03 -8.86 21.20
C TRP A 305 1.85 -7.89 21.10
N ILE A 306 2.15 -6.62 21.31
CA ILE A 306 1.17 -5.52 21.14
C ILE A 306 1.76 -4.50 20.18
N GLY A 307 1.01 -4.21 19.12
CA GLY A 307 1.32 -3.17 18.15
C GLY A 307 0.43 -1.95 18.29
N LEU A 308 0.90 -0.84 17.74
CA LEU A 308 0.20 0.44 17.78
C LEU A 308 0.19 1.09 16.41
N TRP A 309 -0.95 1.69 16.07
CA TRP A 309 -1.12 2.45 14.85
C TRP A 309 -0.68 3.91 15.02
N TYR A 310 -0.02 4.44 14.01
CA TYR A 310 0.27 5.86 13.81
C TYR A 310 0.30 6.19 12.33
N SER A 311 0.26 7.49 11.98
CA SER A 311 0.60 7.96 10.65
C SER A 311 2.09 8.27 10.53
N LEU A 312 2.64 8.24 9.32
CA LEU A 312 4.05 8.53 9.07
C LEU A 312 4.44 9.94 9.58
N SER A 313 3.59 10.93 9.39
CA SER A 313 3.81 12.30 9.86
C SER A 313 3.19 12.59 11.23
N GLY A 314 3.05 11.56 12.08
CA GLY A 314 2.45 11.64 13.41
C GLY A 314 0.95 11.34 13.40
N TYR A 315 0.13 12.16 12.77
CA TYR A 315 -1.28 11.89 12.52
C TYR A 315 -1.68 12.36 11.12
N TRP A 316 -2.95 12.23 10.73
CA TRP A 316 -3.44 12.47 9.36
C TRP A 316 -3.01 13.82 8.78
N MET A 317 -2.97 14.88 9.59
CA MET A 317 -2.62 16.25 9.19
C MET A 317 -1.27 16.71 9.77
N GLY A 318 -0.35 15.76 10.08
CA GLY A 318 0.96 16.06 10.63
C GLY A 318 0.96 16.32 12.13
N LEU A 319 1.81 17.23 12.60
CA LEU A 319 2.02 17.54 14.01
C LEU A 319 1.43 18.91 14.35
N SER A 320 0.84 19.02 15.55
CA SER A 320 0.27 20.26 16.02
C SER A 320 1.36 21.28 16.39
N PRO A 321 1.19 22.57 16.02
CA PRO A 321 2.00 23.64 16.63
C PRO A 321 1.85 23.71 18.17
N GLU A 322 0.66 23.37 18.67
CA GLU A 322 0.39 23.23 20.11
C GLU A 322 0.69 21.80 20.55
N ASN A 323 1.94 21.49 20.83
CA ASN A 323 2.39 20.14 21.18
C ASN A 323 3.19 20.10 22.47
N GLY A 324 3.22 18.91 23.09
CA GLY A 324 3.98 18.61 24.31
C GLY A 324 5.37 18.03 24.07
N PHE A 325 5.86 18.04 22.81
CA PHE A 325 7.15 17.42 22.49
C PHE A 325 8.33 18.07 23.24
N PRO A 326 9.33 17.30 23.65
CA PRO A 326 10.57 17.83 24.20
C PRO A 326 11.24 18.86 23.28
N GLN A 327 11.99 19.79 23.85
CA GLN A 327 12.64 20.86 23.10
C GLN A 327 13.50 20.33 21.94
N VAL A 328 14.25 19.24 22.15
CA VAL A 328 15.08 18.61 21.12
C VAL A 328 14.27 18.15 19.91
N VAL A 329 13.05 17.67 20.13
CA VAL A 329 12.14 17.25 19.05
C VAL A 329 11.57 18.47 18.34
N ARG A 330 11.10 19.48 19.09
CA ARG A 330 10.60 20.73 18.51
C ARG A 330 11.62 21.43 17.61
N GLN A 331 12.90 21.38 17.97
CA GLN A 331 14.00 21.91 17.14
C GLN A 331 14.21 21.12 15.83
N ALA A 332 13.78 19.87 15.80
CA ALA A 332 13.83 19.03 14.60
C ALA A 332 12.63 19.24 13.64
N LEU A 333 11.65 20.05 14.03
CA LEU A 333 10.44 20.32 13.24
C LEU A 333 10.53 21.67 12.53
N TYR A 334 9.76 21.83 11.48
CA TYR A 334 9.56 23.12 10.82
C TYR A 334 8.10 23.31 10.40
N PRO A 335 7.59 24.55 10.39
CA PRO A 335 6.24 24.84 9.96
C PRO A 335 6.13 24.76 8.43
N HIS A 336 5.13 24.03 7.94
CA HIS A 336 4.79 23.97 6.54
C HIS A 336 3.31 23.68 6.37
N ALA A 337 2.64 24.41 5.46
CA ALA A 337 1.24 24.21 5.12
C ALA A 337 0.28 24.08 6.32
N GLY A 338 0.50 24.86 7.39
CA GLY A 338 -0.33 24.85 8.59
C GLY A 338 -0.10 23.71 9.57
N SER A 339 0.93 22.92 9.34
CA SER A 339 1.37 21.81 10.19
C SER A 339 2.82 22.01 10.63
N LEU A 340 3.25 21.24 11.63
CA LEU A 340 4.66 20.98 11.84
C LEU A 340 5.03 19.66 11.18
N LEU A 341 6.16 19.64 10.49
CA LEU A 341 6.70 18.46 9.83
C LEU A 341 8.10 18.15 10.35
N PRO A 342 8.56 16.88 10.30
CA PRO A 342 9.96 16.55 10.49
C PRO A 342 10.84 17.37 9.57
N GLY A 343 12.00 17.82 10.06
CA GLY A 343 12.83 18.87 9.50
C GLY A 343 13.18 18.80 8.02
N THR A 344 13.91 19.81 7.58
CA THR A 344 14.28 20.00 6.16
C THR A 344 15.54 19.22 5.76
N ASP A 345 16.27 18.64 6.72
CA ASP A 345 17.47 17.86 6.47
C ASP A 345 17.38 16.47 7.12
N SER A 346 18.17 15.53 6.59
CA SER A 346 18.16 14.12 7.00
C SER A 346 18.47 13.92 8.49
N THR A 347 19.26 14.82 9.12
CA THR A 347 19.61 14.71 10.54
C THR A 347 18.41 15.05 11.42
N ARG A 348 17.71 16.13 11.12
CA ARG A 348 16.49 16.52 11.84
C ARG A 348 15.37 15.50 11.65
N ILE A 349 15.15 15.04 10.41
CA ILE A 349 14.18 13.98 10.11
C ILE A 349 14.49 12.74 10.94
N ARG A 350 15.75 12.27 10.94
CA ARG A 350 16.17 11.11 11.74
C ARG A 350 15.98 11.33 13.24
N SER A 351 16.26 12.52 13.76
CA SER A 351 16.07 12.84 15.17
C SER A 351 14.61 12.73 15.60
N PHE A 352 13.68 13.17 14.74
CA PHE A 352 12.25 13.03 14.98
C PHE A 352 11.84 11.55 15.03
N TYR A 353 12.20 10.75 14.02
CA TYR A 353 11.82 9.33 13.99
C TYR A 353 12.50 8.50 15.08
N ARG A 354 13.71 8.89 15.50
CA ARG A 354 14.34 8.29 16.69
C ARG A 354 13.50 8.51 17.94
N TYR A 355 13.06 9.73 18.18
CA TYR A 355 12.17 10.03 19.30
C TYR A 355 10.84 9.29 19.18
N TYR A 356 10.19 9.36 18.03
CA TYR A 356 8.93 8.68 17.74
C TYR A 356 9.01 7.19 18.09
N VAL A 357 9.95 6.47 17.51
CA VAL A 357 10.06 5.03 17.67
C VAL A 357 10.53 4.63 19.08
N SER A 358 11.53 5.35 19.65
CA SER A 358 12.00 5.02 21.00
C SER A 358 10.94 5.26 22.06
N THR A 359 10.15 6.33 21.96
CA THR A 359 9.04 6.61 22.88
C THR A 359 8.03 5.46 22.90
N LEU A 360 7.65 4.94 21.74
CA LEU A 360 6.70 3.84 21.66
C LEU A 360 7.31 2.51 22.12
N LYS A 361 8.57 2.28 21.85
CA LYS A 361 9.31 1.12 22.40
C LYS A 361 9.37 1.16 23.93
N GLU A 362 9.69 2.30 24.51
CA GLU A 362 9.72 2.52 25.98
C GLU A 362 8.35 2.32 26.62
N GLN A 363 7.27 2.63 25.91
CA GLN A 363 5.90 2.37 26.32
C GLN A 363 5.52 0.88 26.26
N GLY A 364 6.38 0.02 25.70
CA GLY A 364 6.22 -1.43 25.70
C GLY A 364 5.69 -2.03 24.40
N PHE A 365 5.52 -1.27 23.32
CA PHE A 365 5.08 -1.77 22.03
C PHE A 365 6.17 -2.57 21.31
N ASP A 366 5.75 -3.59 20.57
CA ASP A 366 6.63 -4.52 19.86
C ASP A 366 6.71 -4.21 18.36
N PHE A 367 5.66 -3.62 17.80
CA PHE A 367 5.60 -3.26 16.38
C PHE A 367 4.68 -2.06 16.15
N LEU A 368 4.82 -1.44 15.00
CA LEU A 368 4.00 -0.33 14.54
C LEU A 368 3.27 -0.70 13.25
N LYS A 369 2.00 -0.29 13.14
CA LYS A 369 1.32 -0.11 11.86
C LYS A 369 1.38 1.37 11.53
N VAL A 370 2.10 1.73 10.47
CA VAL A 370 2.26 3.13 10.08
C VAL A 370 1.52 3.37 8.78
N ASP A 371 0.52 4.24 8.88
CA ASP A 371 -0.41 4.57 7.82
C ASP A 371 -0.10 5.93 7.17
N ASN A 372 -0.89 6.30 6.18
CA ASN A 372 -0.85 7.60 5.50
C ASN A 372 0.51 7.94 4.87
N GLN A 373 1.29 6.93 4.49
CA GLN A 373 2.65 7.12 4.00
C GLN A 373 2.69 7.80 2.63
N ALA A 374 1.69 7.55 1.78
CA ALA A 374 1.59 8.19 0.48
C ALA A 374 1.38 9.71 0.55
N PHE A 375 0.81 10.21 1.65
CA PHE A 375 0.58 11.65 1.86
C PHE A 375 1.81 12.41 2.33
N THR A 376 2.90 11.75 2.63
CA THR A 376 4.13 12.43 3.07
C THR A 376 4.68 13.34 1.97
N LEU A 377 4.68 12.89 0.72
CA LEU A 377 5.15 13.73 -0.38
C LEU A 377 4.31 15.00 -0.57
N PRO A 378 2.96 14.95 -0.66
CA PRO A 378 2.15 16.16 -0.69
C PRO A 378 2.44 17.18 0.41
N LEU A 379 2.79 16.72 1.61
CA LEU A 379 3.14 17.62 2.73
C LEU A 379 4.43 18.41 2.48
N TYR A 380 5.38 17.89 1.69
CA TYR A 380 6.65 18.55 1.37
C TYR A 380 6.66 19.28 0.01
N MET A 381 5.64 19.08 -0.82
CA MET A 381 5.61 19.64 -2.18
C MET A 381 5.74 21.17 -2.21
N GLY A 382 6.35 21.66 -3.28
CA GLY A 382 6.61 23.08 -3.47
C GLY A 382 7.78 23.63 -2.65
N GLY A 383 8.42 22.81 -1.83
CA GLY A 383 9.64 23.13 -1.11
C GLY A 383 10.91 22.85 -1.90
N HIS A 384 12.04 22.99 -1.24
CA HIS A 384 13.33 22.47 -1.73
C HIS A 384 13.46 21.00 -1.34
N GLU A 385 14.01 20.18 -2.24
CA GLU A 385 14.29 18.76 -2.00
C GLU A 385 13.06 17.94 -1.53
N SER A 386 11.87 18.26 -2.02
CA SER A 386 10.59 17.67 -1.57
C SER A 386 10.60 16.13 -1.60
N ILE A 387 11.12 15.53 -2.68
CA ILE A 387 11.20 14.07 -2.83
C ILE A 387 12.19 13.47 -1.85
N ARG A 388 13.35 14.10 -1.66
CA ARG A 388 14.35 13.64 -0.69
C ARG A 388 13.80 13.66 0.74
N GLN A 389 13.11 14.73 1.12
CA GLN A 389 12.51 14.85 2.46
C GLN A 389 11.48 13.75 2.70
N ALA A 390 10.58 13.49 1.75
CA ALA A 390 9.60 12.42 1.86
C ALA A 390 10.26 11.04 1.93
N THR A 391 11.29 10.80 1.12
CA THR A 391 12.08 9.56 1.14
C THR A 391 12.81 9.38 2.47
N ASP A 392 13.43 10.44 3.00
CA ASP A 392 14.16 10.41 4.26
C ASP A 392 13.22 10.15 5.45
N CYS A 393 11.96 10.60 5.41
CA CYS A 393 10.96 10.24 6.42
C CYS A 393 10.72 8.73 6.46
N ASN A 394 10.45 8.14 5.32
CA ASN A 394 10.21 6.69 5.21
C ASN A 394 11.44 5.88 5.64
N ARG A 395 12.63 6.22 5.10
CA ARG A 395 13.90 5.56 5.44
C ARG A 395 14.25 5.68 6.93
N SER A 396 13.99 6.85 7.53
CA SER A 396 14.28 7.06 8.95
C SER A 396 13.34 6.24 9.83
N LEU A 397 12.05 6.14 9.48
CA LEU A 397 11.11 5.27 10.18
C LEU A 397 11.57 3.80 10.13
N GLU A 398 11.87 3.27 8.94
CA GLU A 398 12.35 1.90 8.78
C GLU A 398 13.65 1.64 9.57
N ALA A 399 14.62 2.54 9.47
CA ALA A 399 15.90 2.40 10.15
C ALA A 399 15.75 2.43 11.68
N GLU A 400 14.91 3.30 12.22
CA GLU A 400 14.72 3.41 13.67
C GLU A 400 13.87 2.25 14.22
N THR A 401 12.86 1.77 13.51
CA THR A 401 12.12 0.55 13.91
C THR A 401 13.04 -0.68 13.92
N HIS A 402 13.88 -0.84 12.89
CA HIS A 402 14.87 -1.92 12.86
C HIS A 402 15.89 -1.80 14.01
N ARG A 403 16.44 -0.62 14.26
CA ARG A 403 17.39 -0.38 15.35
C ARG A 403 16.82 -0.70 16.73
N GLN A 404 15.51 -0.51 16.93
CA GLN A 404 14.79 -0.80 18.18
C GLN A 404 14.25 -2.25 18.25
N ASN A 405 14.55 -3.10 17.27
CA ASN A 405 13.98 -4.45 17.16
C ASN A 405 12.44 -4.42 17.21
N MET A 406 11.82 -3.48 16.51
CA MET A 406 10.38 -3.37 16.35
C MET A 406 9.94 -3.81 14.95
N GLY A 407 8.78 -4.46 14.86
CA GLY A 407 8.14 -4.75 13.59
C GLY A 407 7.55 -3.48 12.96
N LEU A 408 7.41 -3.48 11.62
CA LEU A 408 6.75 -2.40 10.89
C LEU A 408 5.81 -2.98 9.84
N MET A 409 4.51 -2.64 9.97
CA MET A 409 3.48 -2.87 8.96
C MET A 409 3.24 -1.54 8.23
N ASN A 410 3.60 -1.47 6.95
CA ASN A 410 3.36 -0.29 6.14
C ASN A 410 1.93 -0.30 5.57
N CYS A 411 1.20 0.79 5.76
CA CYS A 411 -0.14 0.99 5.22
C CYS A 411 -0.18 2.27 4.38
N MET A 412 -1.05 2.30 3.35
CA MET A 412 -1.11 3.40 2.37
C MET A 412 0.29 3.78 1.83
N ALA A 413 1.09 2.77 1.50
CA ALA A 413 2.53 2.88 1.20
C ALA A 413 2.89 2.25 -0.17
N GLN A 414 1.95 2.22 -1.12
CA GLN A 414 2.15 1.56 -2.41
C GLN A 414 2.75 2.50 -3.48
N ASN A 415 3.13 3.71 -3.11
CA ASN A 415 3.79 4.66 -4.02
C ASN A 415 5.28 4.32 -4.25
N VAL A 416 5.84 4.82 -5.34
CA VAL A 416 7.21 4.49 -5.74
C VAL A 416 8.27 5.00 -4.75
N ILE A 417 8.02 6.07 -3.98
CA ILE A 417 8.96 6.51 -2.92
C ILE A 417 9.12 5.42 -1.87
N ASN A 418 8.00 4.86 -1.40
CA ASN A 418 8.02 3.80 -0.40
C ASN A 418 8.55 2.49 -0.99
N THR A 419 8.07 2.09 -2.18
CA THR A 419 8.37 0.78 -2.76
C THR A 419 9.79 0.65 -3.31
N ASP A 420 10.40 1.75 -3.75
CA ASP A 420 11.74 1.77 -4.33
C ASP A 420 12.86 2.05 -3.31
N HIS A 421 12.51 2.32 -2.05
CA HIS A 421 13.48 2.65 -1.00
C HIS A 421 13.36 1.79 0.27
N THR A 422 12.58 0.70 0.23
CA THR A 422 12.41 -0.18 1.40
C THR A 422 13.64 -1.03 1.68
N SER A 423 14.23 -0.84 2.85
CA SER A 423 15.51 -1.45 3.27
C SER A 423 15.39 -2.46 4.39
N TYR A 424 14.46 -2.28 5.29
CA TYR A 424 14.32 -3.06 6.53
C TYR A 424 12.92 -3.62 6.73
N SER A 425 11.86 -2.83 6.51
CA SER A 425 10.51 -3.33 6.68
C SER A 425 10.16 -4.38 5.64
N ASN A 426 9.48 -5.44 6.07
CA ASN A 426 9.19 -6.59 5.22
C ASN A 426 7.69 -6.94 5.21
N SER A 427 6.82 -5.95 5.45
CA SER A 427 5.37 -6.08 5.34
C SER A 427 4.75 -4.79 4.84
N THR A 428 3.94 -4.86 3.78
CA THR A 428 3.24 -3.72 3.20
C THR A 428 1.85 -4.15 2.73
N ARG A 429 0.84 -3.34 3.03
CA ARG A 429 -0.51 -3.49 2.53
C ARG A 429 -0.54 -3.37 1.01
N VAL A 430 -1.19 -4.32 0.32
CA VAL A 430 -1.17 -4.43 -1.15
C VAL A 430 -2.53 -4.20 -1.82
N SER A 431 -3.56 -3.86 -1.06
CA SER A 431 -4.94 -3.75 -1.52
C SER A 431 -5.67 -2.53 -0.96
N ILE A 432 -6.89 -2.30 -1.46
CA ILE A 432 -7.90 -1.48 -0.77
C ILE A 432 -8.26 -2.09 0.59
N ASP A 433 -8.97 -1.33 1.44
CA ASP A 433 -9.45 -1.83 2.72
C ASP A 433 -10.48 -2.96 2.52
N TYR A 434 -10.42 -3.97 3.39
CA TYR A 434 -11.47 -4.96 3.48
C TYR A 434 -12.78 -4.28 3.92
N LYS A 435 -13.89 -4.74 3.34
CA LYS A 435 -15.25 -4.33 3.73
C LYS A 435 -16.08 -5.57 4.01
N LYS A 436 -16.55 -5.70 5.26
CA LYS A 436 -17.40 -6.84 5.63
C LYS A 436 -18.76 -6.76 4.93
N TYR A 437 -19.32 -7.91 4.61
CA TYR A 437 -20.61 -8.10 3.94
C TYR A 437 -20.72 -7.47 2.54
N ASP A 438 -19.59 -7.09 1.94
CA ASP A 438 -19.54 -6.53 0.59
C ASP A 438 -18.76 -7.47 -0.35
N GLU A 439 -19.49 -8.31 -1.09
CA GLU A 439 -18.91 -9.34 -1.97
C GLU A 439 -18.08 -8.71 -3.10
N ASP A 440 -18.56 -7.64 -3.71
CA ASP A 440 -17.88 -7.00 -4.84
C ASP A 440 -16.59 -6.30 -4.40
N MET A 441 -16.62 -5.67 -3.21
CA MET A 441 -15.42 -5.12 -2.60
C MET A 441 -14.41 -6.22 -2.24
N ALA A 442 -14.85 -7.35 -1.68
CA ALA A 442 -13.96 -8.47 -1.37
C ALA A 442 -13.32 -9.06 -2.64
N LYS A 443 -14.07 -9.20 -3.74
CA LYS A 443 -13.56 -9.65 -5.04
C LYS A 443 -12.52 -8.69 -5.60
N SER A 444 -12.79 -7.39 -5.59
CA SER A 444 -11.86 -6.34 -6.01
C SER A 444 -10.61 -6.31 -5.16
N HIS A 445 -10.75 -6.44 -3.84
CA HIS A 445 -9.67 -6.54 -2.87
C HIS A 445 -8.73 -7.74 -3.18
N LEU A 446 -9.27 -8.91 -3.48
CA LEU A 446 -8.47 -10.09 -3.82
C LEU A 446 -7.75 -9.94 -5.15
N PHE A 447 -8.42 -9.40 -6.17
CA PHE A 447 -7.79 -9.13 -7.46
C PHE A 447 -6.59 -8.18 -7.30
N GLN A 448 -6.75 -7.10 -6.56
CA GLN A 448 -5.67 -6.15 -6.26
C GLN A 448 -4.57 -6.82 -5.45
N SER A 449 -4.91 -7.52 -4.37
CA SER A 449 -3.93 -8.15 -3.48
C SER A 449 -2.96 -9.04 -4.24
N TYR A 450 -3.47 -9.95 -5.05
CA TYR A 450 -2.64 -10.90 -5.78
C TYR A 450 -1.91 -10.28 -6.97
N THR A 451 -2.58 -9.38 -7.70
CA THR A 451 -1.95 -8.75 -8.87
C THR A 451 -0.85 -7.79 -8.46
N ASN A 452 -1.06 -6.98 -7.40
CA ASN A 452 -0.04 -6.09 -6.87
C ASN A 452 1.15 -6.85 -6.27
N THR A 453 0.93 -8.08 -5.79
CA THR A 453 2.00 -8.94 -5.28
C THR A 453 3.04 -9.30 -6.36
N LEU A 454 2.67 -9.26 -7.66
CA LEU A 454 3.66 -9.40 -8.75
C LEU A 454 4.79 -8.36 -8.65
N LEU A 455 4.46 -7.15 -8.23
CA LEU A 455 5.41 -6.04 -8.06
C LEU A 455 5.93 -5.97 -6.62
N LEU A 456 5.04 -5.76 -5.67
CA LEU A 456 5.40 -5.49 -4.28
C LEU A 456 6.02 -6.72 -3.61
N GLY A 457 5.61 -7.91 -4.00
CA GLY A 457 6.18 -9.19 -3.52
C GLY A 457 7.65 -9.40 -3.84
N GLN A 458 8.24 -8.61 -4.76
CA GLN A 458 9.69 -8.62 -5.01
C GLN A 458 10.48 -8.09 -3.82
N THR A 459 9.89 -7.18 -3.04
CA THR A 459 10.57 -6.46 -1.96
C THR A 459 9.97 -6.69 -0.58
N VAL A 460 8.69 -7.04 -0.45
CA VAL A 460 8.00 -7.24 0.85
C VAL A 460 7.07 -8.45 0.83
N TRP A 461 6.68 -8.93 2.02
CA TRP A 461 5.55 -9.82 2.17
C TRP A 461 4.25 -9.01 2.10
N PRO A 462 3.28 -9.44 1.29
CA PRO A 462 2.05 -8.69 1.07
C PRO A 462 1.11 -8.82 2.29
N ASP A 463 0.73 -7.69 2.85
CA ASP A 463 -0.36 -7.61 3.81
C ASP A 463 -1.69 -7.51 3.05
N HIS A 464 -2.52 -8.55 3.14
CA HIS A 464 -3.86 -8.62 2.55
C HIS A 464 -4.93 -8.05 3.47
N ASP A 465 -4.57 -7.18 4.42
CA ASP A 465 -5.47 -6.57 5.39
C ASP A 465 -6.10 -7.55 6.41
N MET A 466 -6.82 -6.99 7.38
CA MET A 466 -7.64 -7.74 8.33
C MET A 466 -8.83 -8.42 7.65
N PHE A 467 -9.52 -9.29 8.38
CA PHE A 467 -10.80 -9.84 7.95
C PHE A 467 -11.70 -10.18 9.13
N HIS A 468 -12.96 -10.40 8.87
CA HIS A 468 -13.92 -10.91 9.84
C HIS A 468 -14.19 -12.40 9.58
N SER A 469 -13.91 -13.24 10.56
CA SER A 469 -14.22 -14.67 10.49
C SER A 469 -15.74 -14.90 10.49
N CYS A 470 -16.49 -14.01 11.13
CA CYS A 470 -17.95 -14.06 11.23
C CYS A 470 -18.69 -13.41 10.04
N ASP A 471 -17.99 -12.90 9.05
CA ASP A 471 -18.61 -12.36 7.83
C ASP A 471 -19.30 -13.49 7.06
N THR A 472 -20.62 -13.50 7.07
CA THR A 472 -21.45 -14.54 6.44
C THR A 472 -21.38 -14.52 4.90
N VAL A 473 -20.92 -13.42 4.31
CA VAL A 473 -20.81 -13.26 2.85
C VAL A 473 -19.40 -13.60 2.38
N CYS A 474 -18.38 -13.03 3.01
CA CYS A 474 -17.01 -13.08 2.52
C CYS A 474 -16.01 -13.74 3.48
N GLY A 475 -16.38 -14.07 4.72
CA GLY A 475 -15.44 -14.54 5.75
C GLY A 475 -14.63 -15.77 5.33
N THR A 476 -15.28 -16.79 4.75
CA THR A 476 -14.58 -17.98 4.25
C THR A 476 -13.67 -17.65 3.06
N LEU A 477 -14.12 -16.80 2.13
CA LEU A 477 -13.33 -16.35 0.98
C LEU A 477 -12.06 -15.63 1.44
N MET A 478 -12.23 -14.71 2.39
CA MET A 478 -11.12 -13.93 2.95
C MET A 478 -10.14 -14.80 3.76
N ALA A 479 -10.63 -15.71 4.61
CA ALA A 479 -9.80 -16.65 5.32
C ALA A 479 -8.90 -17.48 4.37
N ARG A 480 -9.48 -18.03 3.29
CA ARG A 480 -8.74 -18.78 2.27
C ARG A 480 -7.66 -17.94 1.59
N SER A 481 -7.97 -16.67 1.33
CA SER A 481 -6.99 -15.75 0.72
C SER A 481 -5.81 -15.47 1.64
N LYS A 482 -6.03 -15.39 2.96
CA LYS A 482 -4.96 -15.17 3.94
C LYS A 482 -4.02 -16.37 4.03
N ALA A 483 -4.55 -17.60 3.89
CA ALA A 483 -3.77 -18.84 4.00
C ALA A 483 -2.55 -18.88 3.08
N ILE A 484 -2.61 -18.31 1.88
CA ILE A 484 -1.52 -18.33 0.89
C ILE A 484 -0.89 -16.97 0.62
N SER A 485 -1.31 -15.91 1.33
CA SER A 485 -0.72 -14.57 1.16
C SER A 485 0.75 -14.54 1.55
N GLY A 486 1.13 -15.32 2.58
CA GLY A 486 2.44 -15.29 3.19
C GLY A 486 2.71 -14.08 4.08
N GLY A 487 1.84 -13.06 4.05
CA GLY A 487 1.89 -11.87 4.87
C GLY A 487 1.33 -12.07 6.28
N PRO A 488 1.17 -11.00 7.07
CA PRO A 488 0.50 -11.05 8.36
C PRO A 488 -0.98 -11.45 8.17
N VAL A 489 -1.52 -12.17 9.16
CA VAL A 489 -2.94 -12.54 9.20
C VAL A 489 -3.52 -12.10 10.53
N TYR A 490 -4.54 -11.28 10.48
CA TYR A 490 -5.18 -10.73 11.68
C TYR A 490 -6.68 -10.55 11.49
N LEU A 491 -7.41 -10.92 12.53
CA LEU A 491 -8.85 -10.76 12.63
C LEU A 491 -9.20 -9.33 13.04
N SER A 492 -10.43 -8.93 12.78
CA SER A 492 -10.99 -7.68 13.32
C SER A 492 -12.46 -7.84 13.72
N ASP A 493 -12.92 -9.08 13.92
CA ASP A 493 -14.23 -9.37 14.51
C ASP A 493 -14.31 -8.89 15.95
N ALA A 494 -15.51 -8.67 16.47
CA ALA A 494 -15.72 -8.72 17.91
C ALA A 494 -15.30 -10.11 18.42
N PRO A 495 -14.44 -10.23 19.44
CA PRO A 495 -13.86 -11.54 19.82
C PRO A 495 -14.89 -12.61 20.24
N ARG A 496 -16.09 -12.19 20.67
CA ARG A 496 -17.21 -13.09 20.97
C ARG A 496 -17.85 -13.74 19.74
N ASP A 497 -17.64 -13.16 18.56
CA ASP A 497 -18.26 -13.57 17.30
C ASP A 497 -17.33 -14.41 16.42
N PHE A 498 -16.16 -14.80 16.90
CA PHE A 498 -15.19 -15.58 16.15
C PHE A 498 -15.75 -16.91 15.64
N ILE A 499 -15.58 -17.17 14.34
CA ILE A 499 -15.95 -18.43 13.69
C ILE A 499 -14.71 -19.31 13.53
N LYS A 500 -14.59 -20.34 14.39
CA LYS A 500 -13.42 -21.22 14.48
C LYS A 500 -13.11 -21.96 13.19
N GLU A 501 -14.12 -22.32 12.42
CA GLU A 501 -14.04 -23.01 11.13
C GLU A 501 -13.29 -22.19 10.07
N ASN A 502 -13.33 -20.85 10.17
CA ASN A 502 -12.59 -19.94 9.31
C ASN A 502 -11.19 -19.61 9.85
N ILE A 503 -10.91 -19.89 11.11
CA ILE A 503 -9.66 -19.50 11.80
C ILE A 503 -8.67 -20.66 11.91
N PHE A 504 -9.10 -21.79 12.48
CA PHE A 504 -8.20 -22.92 12.75
C PHE A 504 -7.49 -23.50 11.52
N PRO A 505 -8.07 -23.50 10.31
CA PRO A 505 -7.32 -23.94 9.12
C PRO A 505 -6.12 -23.07 8.75
N LEU A 506 -5.95 -21.90 9.38
CA LEU A 506 -4.85 -20.97 9.09
C LEU A 506 -3.63 -21.16 10.00
N ILE A 507 -3.80 -21.86 11.13
CA ILE A 507 -2.84 -21.87 12.24
C ILE A 507 -2.62 -23.27 12.82
N ASP A 508 -1.47 -23.43 13.46
CA ASP A 508 -1.21 -24.55 14.35
C ASP A 508 -1.77 -24.30 15.78
N GLU A 509 -1.56 -25.27 16.67
CA GLU A 509 -2.02 -25.21 18.07
C GLU A 509 -1.41 -24.04 18.86
N GLN A 510 -0.30 -23.48 18.41
CA GLN A 510 0.39 -22.36 19.04
C GLN A 510 0.00 -20.99 18.42
N GLY A 511 -0.87 -20.99 17.41
CA GLY A 511 -1.29 -19.80 16.67
C GLY A 511 -0.30 -19.39 15.57
N LYS A 512 0.68 -20.23 15.24
CA LYS A 512 1.60 -19.97 14.16
C LYS A 512 0.93 -20.26 12.81
N LEU A 513 1.07 -19.33 11.89
CA LEU A 513 0.44 -19.41 10.56
C LEU A 513 1.08 -20.51 9.70
N PHE A 514 0.26 -21.26 8.97
CA PHE A 514 0.69 -22.09 7.86
C PHE A 514 1.03 -21.20 6.66
N ARG A 515 2.28 -20.79 6.58
CA ARG A 515 2.73 -19.83 5.57
C ARG A 515 3.37 -20.52 4.36
N PRO A 516 3.12 -20.05 3.14
CA PRO A 516 3.87 -20.49 1.97
C PRO A 516 5.33 -20.00 2.02
N GLU A 517 6.19 -20.60 1.19
CA GLU A 517 7.61 -20.21 1.07
C GLU A 517 7.78 -18.86 0.36
N ALA A 518 6.83 -18.51 -0.53
CA ALA A 518 6.73 -17.21 -1.16
C ALA A 518 5.25 -16.80 -1.28
N PRO A 519 4.95 -15.49 -1.39
CA PRO A 519 3.57 -15.03 -1.51
C PRO A 519 2.91 -15.56 -2.79
N ALA A 520 1.61 -15.83 -2.69
CA ALA A 520 0.84 -16.24 -3.85
C ALA A 520 0.76 -15.14 -4.92
N VAL A 521 0.89 -15.54 -6.17
CA VAL A 521 0.74 -14.67 -7.33
C VAL A 521 -0.25 -15.29 -8.33
N PRO A 522 -0.88 -14.48 -9.21
CA PRO A 522 -1.74 -15.02 -10.25
C PRO A 522 -0.96 -15.96 -11.17
N MET A 523 -1.60 -17.03 -11.61
CA MET A 523 -1.03 -17.92 -12.64
C MET A 523 -0.98 -17.21 -14.02
N PRO A 524 -0.12 -17.63 -14.95
CA PRO A 524 0.10 -16.93 -16.22
C PRO A 524 -1.19 -16.61 -16.99
N GLU A 525 -2.13 -17.54 -17.04
CA GLU A 525 -3.41 -17.36 -17.71
C GLU A 525 -4.37 -16.39 -16.99
N SER A 526 -4.10 -16.09 -15.73
CA SER A 526 -4.90 -15.16 -14.91
C SER A 526 -4.31 -13.76 -14.84
N ILE A 527 -3.02 -13.57 -15.11
CA ILE A 527 -2.34 -12.27 -14.97
C ILE A 527 -2.97 -11.22 -15.89
N LEU A 528 -3.10 -11.53 -17.18
CA LEU A 528 -3.62 -10.62 -18.21
C LEU A 528 -5.11 -10.85 -18.50
N THR A 529 -5.87 -11.25 -17.48
CA THR A 529 -7.32 -11.46 -17.58
C THR A 529 -7.98 -10.75 -16.41
N ASN A 530 -8.88 -9.80 -16.68
CA ASN A 530 -9.63 -9.18 -15.60
C ASN A 530 -10.68 -10.16 -15.06
N PRO A 531 -10.52 -10.68 -13.84
CA PRO A 531 -11.43 -11.70 -13.31
C PRO A 531 -12.79 -11.14 -12.92
N LEU A 532 -12.91 -9.81 -12.76
CA LEU A 532 -14.17 -9.18 -12.33
C LEU A 532 -15.24 -9.24 -13.42
N TRP A 533 -14.84 -9.36 -14.71
CA TRP A 533 -15.80 -9.39 -15.84
C TRP A 533 -15.61 -10.50 -16.85
N SER A 534 -14.47 -11.19 -16.81
CA SER A 534 -14.13 -12.14 -17.88
C SER A 534 -14.95 -13.42 -17.85
N GLY A 535 -15.69 -13.69 -16.77
CA GLY A 535 -16.35 -14.98 -16.55
C GLY A 535 -15.37 -16.16 -16.39
N LYS A 536 -14.06 -15.88 -16.20
CA LYS A 536 -13.02 -16.90 -16.03
C LYS A 536 -12.62 -17.03 -14.57
N ALA A 537 -12.24 -18.24 -14.16
CA ALA A 537 -11.66 -18.46 -12.84
C ALA A 537 -10.34 -17.71 -12.69
N TYR A 538 -10.21 -16.99 -11.59
CA TYR A 538 -8.94 -16.37 -11.21
C TYR A 538 -8.12 -17.37 -10.40
N ARG A 539 -6.99 -17.78 -10.95
CA ARG A 539 -6.12 -18.79 -10.39
C ARG A 539 -4.89 -18.14 -9.81
N VAL A 540 -4.59 -18.48 -8.56
CA VAL A 540 -3.41 -18.00 -7.85
C VAL A 540 -2.69 -19.20 -7.25
N ALA A 541 -1.36 -19.13 -7.18
CA ALA A 541 -0.54 -20.20 -6.64
C ALA A 541 0.59 -19.67 -5.76
N ALA A 542 0.96 -20.49 -4.77
CA ALA A 542 2.10 -20.22 -3.89
C ALA A 542 2.90 -21.51 -3.68
N PRO A 543 4.24 -21.47 -3.57
CA PRO A 543 5.06 -22.61 -3.18
C PRO A 543 4.84 -22.93 -1.70
N SER A 544 4.58 -24.19 -1.39
CA SER A 544 4.16 -24.65 -0.05
C SER A 544 5.20 -25.55 0.64
N GLY A 545 6.41 -25.59 0.13
CA GLY A 545 7.51 -26.42 0.65
C GLY A 545 7.63 -27.78 -0.05
N ASN A 546 8.83 -28.34 0.00
CA ASN A 546 9.16 -29.66 -0.59
C ASN A 546 8.78 -29.80 -2.08
N GLY A 547 8.83 -28.70 -2.83
CA GLY A 547 8.42 -28.68 -4.24
C GLY A 547 6.90 -28.76 -4.48
N ALA A 548 6.10 -28.67 -3.43
CA ALA A 548 4.64 -28.61 -3.53
C ALA A 548 4.17 -27.18 -3.84
N MET A 549 3.00 -27.10 -4.48
CA MET A 549 2.31 -25.84 -4.81
C MET A 549 0.89 -25.87 -4.27
N THR A 550 0.50 -24.81 -3.58
CA THR A 550 -0.92 -24.58 -3.26
C THR A 550 -1.53 -23.71 -4.34
N LEU A 551 -2.63 -24.20 -4.92
CA LEU A 551 -3.42 -23.53 -5.95
C LEU A 551 -4.81 -23.22 -5.40
N ILE A 552 -5.26 -21.97 -5.56
CA ILE A 552 -6.66 -21.58 -5.31
C ILE A 552 -7.27 -21.03 -6.60
N CYS A 553 -8.50 -21.43 -6.87
CA CYS A 553 -9.30 -20.92 -7.96
C CYS A 553 -10.47 -20.12 -7.39
N TYR A 554 -10.55 -18.86 -7.74
CA TYR A 554 -11.61 -17.95 -7.29
C TYR A 554 -12.60 -17.65 -8.41
N ASN A 555 -13.88 -17.52 -8.06
CA ASN A 555 -14.84 -16.80 -8.85
C ASN A 555 -14.90 -15.35 -8.35
N LEU A 556 -14.21 -14.44 -9.03
CA LEU A 556 -14.20 -13.01 -8.71
C LEU A 556 -15.14 -12.20 -9.61
N ASN A 557 -16.03 -12.84 -10.37
CA ASN A 557 -16.94 -12.13 -11.27
C ASN A 557 -17.95 -11.30 -10.49
N VAL A 558 -18.04 -10.00 -10.81
CA VAL A 558 -18.98 -9.01 -10.23
C VAL A 558 -20.20 -8.78 -11.12
N SER A 559 -20.38 -9.55 -12.20
CA SER A 559 -21.52 -9.42 -13.09
C SER A 559 -22.83 -9.72 -12.33
N PRO A 560 -23.94 -8.98 -12.59
CA PRO A 560 -25.24 -9.23 -11.97
C PRO A 560 -25.85 -10.59 -12.31
N ARG A 561 -25.26 -11.33 -13.26
CA ARG A 561 -25.61 -12.73 -13.54
C ARG A 561 -24.57 -13.62 -12.85
N HIS A 562 -24.97 -14.38 -11.85
CA HIS A 562 -24.16 -15.43 -11.25
C HIS A 562 -23.71 -16.41 -12.33
N GLN A 563 -22.55 -16.21 -12.91
CA GLN A 563 -21.97 -17.15 -13.84
C GLN A 563 -21.22 -18.22 -13.04
N GLN A 564 -21.53 -19.49 -13.31
CA GLN A 564 -20.69 -20.58 -12.84
C GLN A 564 -19.36 -20.50 -13.59
N VAL A 565 -18.28 -20.31 -12.84
CA VAL A 565 -16.93 -20.30 -13.40
C VAL A 565 -16.34 -21.69 -13.26
N GLN A 566 -16.02 -22.34 -14.38
CA GLN A 566 -15.36 -23.64 -14.38
C GLN A 566 -13.85 -23.45 -14.41
N ALA A 567 -13.15 -24.10 -13.46
CA ALA A 567 -11.69 -24.18 -13.44
C ALA A 567 -11.27 -25.55 -13.98
N ILE A 568 -10.64 -25.59 -15.16
CA ILE A 568 -10.01 -26.79 -15.68
C ILE A 568 -8.54 -26.80 -15.23
N ILE A 569 -8.20 -27.69 -14.32
CA ILE A 569 -6.82 -27.91 -13.86
C ILE A 569 -6.19 -28.97 -14.75
N LYS A 570 -5.33 -28.54 -15.69
CA LYS A 570 -4.49 -29.46 -16.46
C LYS A 570 -3.21 -29.73 -15.70
N LYS A 571 -2.87 -31.03 -15.51
CA LYS A 571 -1.60 -31.43 -14.90
C LYS A 571 -0.46 -31.02 -15.85
N ARG A 572 0.10 -29.82 -15.67
CA ARG A 572 1.36 -29.37 -16.28
C ARG A 572 2.38 -29.21 -15.16
N ARG A 573 3.69 -29.34 -15.45
CA ARG A 573 4.74 -28.83 -14.55
C ARG A 573 4.45 -27.34 -14.32
N LEU A 574 3.87 -27.03 -13.15
CA LEU A 574 3.27 -25.73 -12.95
C LEU A 574 4.33 -24.64 -12.73
N PHE A 575 5.48 -24.96 -12.14
CA PHE A 575 6.56 -23.99 -11.92
C PHE A 575 7.85 -24.70 -11.48
N SER A 576 9.01 -24.13 -11.75
CA SER A 576 10.23 -24.44 -11.00
C SER A 576 10.27 -23.56 -9.73
N SER A 577 10.91 -24.03 -8.66
CA SER A 577 11.13 -23.24 -7.44
C SER A 577 11.87 -21.90 -7.68
N GLU A 578 12.47 -21.74 -8.85
CA GLU A 578 13.14 -20.51 -9.28
C GLU A 578 12.18 -19.39 -9.75
N GLN A 579 10.89 -19.68 -9.90
CA GLN A 579 9.90 -18.71 -10.42
C GLN A 579 9.26 -17.83 -9.32
N PHE A 580 9.51 -18.14 -8.02
CA PHE A 580 8.95 -17.41 -6.87
C PHE A 580 9.95 -16.60 -6.07
#